data_f009f0dc3ca753be69b5f45e6cd8aba7
#
_entry.id   f009f0dc3ca753be69b5f45e6cd8aba7
#
_cell.length_a   1.000
_cell.length_b   1.000
_cell.length_c   1.000
_cell.angle_alpha   90.00
_cell.angle_beta   90.00
_cell.angle_gamma   90.00
#
_symmetry.space_group_name_H-M   'P 1'
#
loop_
_entity.id
_entity.type
_entity.pdbx_description
1 polymer ?
#
loop_
_entity_poly.entity_id
_entity_poly.type
_entity_poly.pdbx_seq_one_letter_code
_entity_poly.pdbx_strand_id
1 'polypeptide(L)'
;MTTTYPLYKTLARADEPFPAQADVVIAGAGIMGCAAAYYLGLRGIEAAVFDKSRIAGQQSTRAWGFVRQQGREAAEVPLMMAGMRLWEGLERELGADLEWRQGGCLYLADNDDDWASFRQWTDVARAHGLDTRTLARAEIDAHVSGLAAPALGGLYTASDGQAEPRRVAAAFAARAIEAGARFFEGCGVTAIDTSGGAVAGVVTERGVVKARRVICAAGATSFRLLDGVGIRLPQQAVRGTCMRTNPLPAVSASTIWGHGLGIRQRANGAINLADDMQVDVDVTLGHLRGLSLFLPELWARREKFRFHLNGAAWRDLKARAAGGAAVLEPRDPNPQPNPAHAPRALAKLKAVFPALRDARIVEAWAGLIDVLPDGIPVIDAPRAPDGLAIATGFCGHGFAMGPIVGSLLAEWVDTGATSLDLSAFRAARFVDGTMRRPASML
;
A
#
# COMPACT_ATOMS: atom_id res chain seq x y z
N MET A 1 22.10 -14.04 0.08
CA MET A 1 21.05 -14.91 0.67
C MET A 1 19.76 -14.61 -0.06
N THR A 2 19.31 -15.51 -0.92
CA THR A 2 18.00 -15.44 -1.58
C THR A 2 16.97 -15.87 -0.55
N THR A 3 16.32 -14.94 0.10
CA THR A 3 15.28 -15.27 1.06
C THR A 3 14.01 -15.58 0.28
N THR A 4 13.62 -16.84 0.29
CA THR A 4 12.28 -17.23 -0.14
C THR A 4 11.30 -16.54 0.80
N TYR A 5 10.53 -15.58 0.27
CA TYR A 5 9.47 -14.91 1.01
C TYR A 5 8.52 -15.99 1.57
N PRO A 6 8.24 -16.03 2.90
CA PRO A 6 7.41 -17.07 3.45
C PRO A 6 6.05 -17.06 2.78
N LEU A 7 5.76 -18.13 2.07
CA LEU A 7 4.49 -18.36 1.41
C LEU A 7 3.49 -18.73 2.50
N TYR A 8 2.44 -17.92 2.66
CA TYR A 8 1.34 -18.30 3.55
C TYR A 8 0.66 -19.55 3.00
N LYS A 9 0.18 -20.38 3.94
CA LYS A 9 -0.73 -21.46 3.59
C LYS A 9 -1.94 -20.83 2.88
N THR A 10 -2.32 -21.39 1.73
CA THR A 10 -3.49 -20.92 1.00
C THR A 10 -4.73 -20.95 1.91
N LEU A 11 -5.51 -19.89 1.90
CA LEU A 11 -6.79 -19.80 2.60
C LEU A 11 -7.97 -20.17 1.69
N ALA A 12 -7.78 -20.03 0.37
CA ALA A 12 -8.78 -20.40 -0.61
C ALA A 12 -9.05 -21.91 -0.58
N ARG A 13 -10.31 -22.31 -0.73
CA ARG A 13 -10.68 -23.71 -0.85
C ARG A 13 -10.32 -24.23 -2.24
N ALA A 14 -9.62 -25.35 -2.28
CA ALA A 14 -9.16 -25.94 -3.56
C ALA A 14 -10.32 -26.43 -4.43
N ASP A 15 -11.43 -26.80 -3.81
CA ASP A 15 -12.65 -27.34 -4.42
C ASP A 15 -13.77 -26.30 -4.57
N GLU A 16 -13.46 -25.00 -4.40
CA GLU A 16 -14.46 -23.94 -4.53
C GLU A 16 -15.07 -23.93 -5.94
N PRO A 17 -16.39 -24.11 -6.09
CA PRO A 17 -17.04 -24.12 -7.40
C PRO A 17 -16.87 -22.79 -8.12
N PHE A 18 -16.46 -22.85 -9.38
CA PHE A 18 -16.32 -21.63 -10.19
C PHE A 18 -17.70 -21.02 -10.46
N PRO A 19 -17.93 -19.72 -10.12
CA PRO A 19 -19.23 -19.09 -10.23
C PRO A 19 -19.53 -18.67 -11.67
N ALA A 20 -20.75 -18.90 -12.11
CA ALA A 20 -21.27 -18.29 -13.34
C ALA A 20 -21.67 -16.82 -13.13
N GLN A 21 -21.99 -16.46 -11.88
CA GLN A 21 -22.37 -15.10 -11.46
C GLN A 21 -22.03 -14.86 -9.98
N ALA A 22 -21.93 -13.59 -9.60
CA ALA A 22 -21.77 -13.12 -8.23
C ALA A 22 -22.46 -11.77 -8.06
N ASP A 23 -22.80 -11.38 -6.82
CA ASP A 23 -23.33 -10.03 -6.55
C ASP A 23 -22.26 -8.99 -6.86
N VAL A 24 -21.03 -9.26 -6.39
CA VAL A 24 -19.85 -8.44 -6.58
C VAL A 24 -18.67 -9.31 -7.01
N VAL A 25 -17.95 -8.87 -8.02
CA VAL A 25 -16.62 -9.43 -8.36
C VAL A 25 -15.53 -8.47 -7.93
N ILE A 26 -14.52 -9.00 -7.24
CA ILE A 26 -13.34 -8.24 -6.82
C ILE A 26 -12.11 -8.75 -7.58
N ALA A 27 -11.46 -7.89 -8.35
CA ALA A 27 -10.21 -8.20 -9.04
C ALA A 27 -9.02 -7.81 -8.15
N GLY A 28 -8.37 -8.80 -7.55
CA GLY A 28 -7.23 -8.67 -6.64
C GLY A 28 -7.56 -9.01 -5.19
N ALA A 29 -6.83 -9.96 -4.62
CA ALA A 29 -6.90 -10.39 -3.23
C ALA A 29 -5.78 -9.77 -2.37
N GLY A 30 -5.41 -8.52 -2.64
CA GLY A 30 -4.60 -7.68 -1.76
C GLY A 30 -5.43 -7.17 -0.57
N ILE A 31 -4.83 -6.34 0.29
CA ILE A 31 -5.49 -5.81 1.49
C ILE A 31 -6.80 -5.08 1.16
N MET A 32 -6.88 -4.37 0.03
CA MET A 32 -8.09 -3.66 -0.39
C MET A 32 -9.20 -4.63 -0.75
N GLY A 33 -8.90 -5.65 -1.56
CA GLY A 33 -9.89 -6.65 -1.96
C GLY A 33 -10.32 -7.54 -0.81
N CYS A 34 -9.40 -7.95 0.07
CA CYS A 34 -9.73 -8.75 1.25
C CYS A 34 -10.60 -7.98 2.25
N ALA A 35 -10.27 -6.71 2.52
CA ALA A 35 -11.06 -5.87 3.40
C ALA A 35 -12.45 -5.57 2.80
N ALA A 36 -12.51 -5.25 1.50
CA ALA A 36 -13.79 -5.04 0.82
C ALA A 36 -14.69 -6.29 0.89
N ALA A 37 -14.12 -7.47 0.61
CA ALA A 37 -14.84 -8.73 0.70
C ALA A 37 -15.39 -9.00 2.12
N TYR A 38 -14.59 -8.69 3.15
CA TYR A 38 -15.01 -8.82 4.54
C TYR A 38 -16.20 -7.89 4.88
N TYR A 39 -16.05 -6.58 4.58
CA TYR A 39 -17.11 -5.63 4.89
C TYR A 39 -18.38 -5.81 4.03
N LEU A 40 -18.27 -6.38 2.82
CA LEU A 40 -19.40 -6.83 2.02
C LEU A 40 -20.12 -8.00 2.70
N GLY A 41 -19.36 -9.01 3.17
CA GLY A 41 -19.92 -10.15 3.89
C GLY A 41 -20.70 -9.74 5.16
N LEU A 42 -20.20 -8.73 5.91
CA LEU A 42 -20.93 -8.16 7.05
C LEU A 42 -22.26 -7.52 6.66
N ARG A 43 -22.44 -7.14 5.40
CA ARG A 43 -23.67 -6.60 4.82
C ARG A 43 -24.55 -7.68 4.15
N GLY A 44 -24.13 -8.94 4.22
CA GLY A 44 -24.82 -10.05 3.56
C GLY A 44 -24.68 -10.06 2.03
N ILE A 45 -23.70 -9.36 1.48
CA ILE A 45 -23.40 -9.28 0.04
C ILE A 45 -22.31 -10.29 -0.31
N GLU A 46 -22.61 -11.22 -1.22
CA GLU A 46 -21.67 -12.24 -1.64
C GLU A 46 -20.61 -11.68 -2.60
N ALA A 47 -19.33 -11.81 -2.25
CA ALA A 47 -18.21 -11.41 -3.09
C ALA A 47 -17.46 -12.62 -3.66
N ALA A 48 -17.18 -12.61 -4.97
CA ALA A 48 -16.23 -13.50 -5.61
C ALA A 48 -14.92 -12.76 -5.88
N VAL A 49 -13.84 -13.15 -5.22
CA VAL A 49 -12.53 -12.51 -5.26
C VAL A 49 -11.57 -13.32 -6.13
N PHE A 50 -11.03 -12.71 -7.17
CA PHE A 50 -10.11 -13.35 -8.10
C PHE A 50 -8.73 -12.73 -8.00
N ASP A 51 -7.70 -13.57 -7.81
CA ASP A 51 -6.31 -13.12 -7.82
C ASP A 51 -5.49 -13.97 -8.78
N LYS A 52 -4.66 -13.29 -9.57
CA LYS A 52 -3.75 -13.95 -10.52
C LYS A 52 -2.69 -14.82 -9.84
N SER A 53 -2.41 -14.56 -8.57
CA SER A 53 -1.41 -15.25 -7.76
C SER A 53 -2.08 -15.82 -6.51
N ARG A 54 -1.86 -15.21 -5.36
CA ARG A 54 -2.32 -15.69 -4.05
C ARG A 54 -2.88 -14.55 -3.22
N ILE A 55 -3.74 -14.88 -2.28
CA ILE A 55 -4.21 -13.96 -1.26
C ILE A 55 -3.00 -13.29 -0.60
N ALA A 56 -3.02 -11.95 -0.56
CA ALA A 56 -1.98 -11.12 0.05
C ALA A 56 -0.55 -11.35 -0.51
N GLY A 57 -0.39 -11.98 -1.66
CA GLY A 57 0.90 -12.44 -2.20
C GLY A 57 1.86 -11.33 -2.62
N GLN A 58 1.37 -10.09 -2.78
CA GLN A 58 2.14 -8.99 -3.36
C GLN A 58 2.39 -7.85 -2.35
N GLN A 59 2.07 -6.61 -2.69
CA GLN A 59 2.39 -5.39 -1.95
C GLN A 59 1.94 -5.43 -0.48
N SER A 60 0.76 -5.99 -0.23
CA SER A 60 0.08 -5.97 1.08
C SER A 60 0.89 -6.59 2.22
N THR A 61 1.78 -7.53 1.91
CA THR A 61 2.61 -8.23 2.90
C THR A 61 4.06 -7.75 2.90
N ARG A 62 4.41 -6.84 2.01
CA ARG A 62 5.79 -6.37 1.79
C ARG A 62 6.04 -4.98 2.38
N ALA A 63 5.00 -4.34 2.94
CA ALA A 63 5.09 -3.05 3.60
C ALA A 63 5.94 -3.10 4.88
N TRP A 64 6.33 -1.93 5.37
CA TRP A 64 7.13 -1.80 6.60
C TRP A 64 6.30 -2.05 7.86
N GLY A 65 4.99 -1.77 7.79
CA GLY A 65 4.06 -1.94 8.89
C GLY A 65 3.75 -0.67 9.68
N PHE A 66 4.04 0.49 9.13
CA PHE A 66 3.61 1.77 9.69
C PHE A 66 2.11 1.96 9.44
N VAL A 67 1.39 2.30 10.48
CA VAL A 67 -0.02 2.72 10.42
C VAL A 67 -0.05 4.16 10.90
N ARG A 68 -0.08 5.11 9.97
CA ARG A 68 0.16 6.52 10.29
C ARG A 68 -0.76 7.46 9.52
N GLN A 69 -1.11 8.55 10.17
CA GLN A 69 -1.75 9.74 9.63
C GLN A 69 -0.69 10.80 9.30
N GLN A 70 0.38 10.82 10.09
CA GLN A 70 1.46 11.79 9.97
C GLN A 70 2.09 11.81 8.58
N GLY A 71 2.38 13.01 8.07
CA GLY A 71 3.09 13.19 6.80
C GLY A 71 2.29 12.77 5.57
N ARG A 72 0.95 12.73 5.64
CA ARG A 72 0.06 12.46 4.50
C ARG A 72 -0.26 13.73 3.73
N GLU A 73 -0.67 13.57 2.46
CA GLU A 73 -1.32 14.68 1.75
C GLU A 73 -2.59 15.11 2.50
N ALA A 74 -2.86 16.40 2.53
CA ALA A 74 -4.01 16.94 3.29
C ALA A 74 -5.34 16.26 2.94
N ALA A 75 -5.52 15.87 1.67
CA ALA A 75 -6.71 15.14 1.22
C ALA A 75 -6.83 13.74 1.84
N GLU A 76 -5.71 13.09 2.20
CA GLU A 76 -5.70 11.76 2.79
C GLU A 76 -5.98 11.79 4.32
N VAL A 77 -5.80 12.93 4.97
CA VAL A 77 -5.89 13.02 6.44
C VAL A 77 -7.28 12.61 6.96
N PRO A 78 -8.43 13.11 6.43
CA PRO A 78 -9.74 12.67 6.88
C PRO A 78 -9.98 11.16 6.69
N LEU A 79 -9.51 10.59 5.56
CA LEU A 79 -9.58 9.17 5.28
C LEU A 79 -8.79 8.37 6.32
N MET A 80 -7.56 8.79 6.61
CA MET A 80 -6.71 8.10 7.58
C MET A 80 -7.22 8.23 9.00
N MET A 81 -7.78 9.37 9.40
CA MET A 81 -8.42 9.54 10.71
C MET A 81 -9.59 8.56 10.90
N ALA A 82 -10.40 8.38 9.85
CA ALA A 82 -11.44 7.35 9.87
C ALA A 82 -10.85 5.93 9.95
N GLY A 83 -9.77 5.68 9.21
CA GLY A 83 -9.03 4.42 9.26
C GLY A 83 -8.46 4.11 10.63
N MET A 84 -7.90 5.09 11.34
CA MET A 84 -7.34 4.89 12.68
C MET A 84 -8.39 4.41 13.68
N ARG A 85 -9.61 4.95 13.62
CA ARG A 85 -10.72 4.47 14.46
C ARG A 85 -11.06 2.98 14.23
N LEU A 86 -10.87 2.48 13.01
CA LEU A 86 -11.02 1.04 12.73
C LEU A 86 -9.84 0.24 13.30
N TRP A 87 -8.61 0.75 13.16
CA TRP A 87 -7.43 0.07 13.68
C TRP A 87 -7.47 -0.19 15.18
N GLU A 88 -8.04 0.72 15.99
CA GLU A 88 -8.17 0.56 17.44
C GLU A 88 -8.95 -0.71 17.85
N GLY A 89 -9.91 -1.13 17.03
CA GLY A 89 -10.74 -2.31 17.30
C GLY A 89 -10.43 -3.54 16.45
N LEU A 90 -9.54 -3.42 15.47
CA LEU A 90 -9.41 -4.36 14.35
C LEU A 90 -8.99 -5.78 14.78
N GLU A 91 -8.09 -5.92 15.74
CA GLU A 91 -7.68 -7.25 16.27
C GLU A 91 -8.87 -8.01 16.88
N ARG A 92 -9.69 -7.30 17.64
CA ARG A 92 -10.90 -7.87 18.25
C ARG A 92 -11.93 -8.21 17.17
N GLU A 93 -12.13 -7.33 16.21
CA GLU A 93 -13.07 -7.49 15.09
C GLU A 93 -12.71 -8.71 14.23
N LEU A 94 -11.44 -8.83 13.87
CA LEU A 94 -10.96 -9.94 13.05
C LEU A 94 -10.63 -11.20 13.86
N GLY A 95 -10.62 -11.13 15.20
CA GLY A 95 -10.24 -12.25 16.06
C GLY A 95 -8.83 -12.75 15.84
N ALA A 96 -7.90 -11.86 15.50
CA ALA A 96 -6.53 -12.20 15.08
C ALA A 96 -5.50 -11.26 15.71
N ASP A 97 -4.35 -11.80 16.10
CA ASP A 97 -3.19 -11.00 16.51
C ASP A 97 -2.55 -10.38 15.27
N LEU A 98 -2.71 -9.08 15.09
CA LEU A 98 -2.14 -8.29 14.00
C LEU A 98 -0.80 -7.64 14.38
N GLU A 99 -0.31 -7.86 15.59
CA GLU A 99 0.75 -7.09 16.23
C GLU A 99 0.42 -5.58 16.22
N TRP A 100 -0.86 -5.22 16.34
CA TRP A 100 -1.26 -3.81 16.41
C TRP A 100 -0.75 -3.17 17.69
N ARG A 101 -0.12 -2.03 17.55
CA ARG A 101 0.33 -1.25 18.69
C ARG A 101 0.27 0.24 18.35
N GLN A 102 -0.50 0.98 19.12
CA GLN A 102 -0.52 2.43 19.10
C GLN A 102 0.68 2.95 19.90
N GLY A 103 1.81 3.08 19.24
CA GLY A 103 3.07 3.55 19.83
C GLY A 103 3.49 4.93 19.33
N GLY A 104 2.68 5.53 18.48
CA GLY A 104 2.99 6.79 17.80
C GLY A 104 3.89 6.61 16.57
N CYS A 105 4.02 7.72 15.84
CA CYS A 105 4.97 7.88 14.74
C CYS A 105 5.84 9.11 14.99
N LEU A 106 7.15 8.94 14.91
CA LEU A 106 8.14 9.99 15.13
C LEU A 106 9.00 10.18 13.89
N TYR A 107 8.99 11.39 13.35
CA TYR A 107 9.96 11.83 12.34
C TYR A 107 11.04 12.66 13.01
N LEU A 108 12.30 12.43 12.65
CA LEU A 108 13.47 13.15 13.13
C LEU A 108 13.94 14.12 12.05
N ALA A 109 14.11 15.39 12.39
CA ALA A 109 14.64 16.40 11.49
C ALA A 109 16.17 16.36 11.50
N ASP A 110 16.76 15.98 10.37
CA ASP A 110 18.20 15.88 10.20
C ASP A 110 18.83 17.20 9.75
N ASN A 111 18.01 18.12 9.23
CA ASN A 111 18.40 19.39 8.65
C ASN A 111 17.27 20.42 8.76
N ASP A 112 17.56 21.68 8.41
CA ASP A 112 16.61 22.79 8.50
C ASP A 112 15.41 22.65 7.57
N ASP A 113 15.58 22.03 6.41
CA ASP A 113 14.50 21.80 5.44
C ASP A 113 13.46 20.79 6.01
N ASP A 114 13.94 19.69 6.60
CA ASP A 114 13.07 18.74 7.30
C ASP A 114 12.32 19.44 8.44
N TRP A 115 13.04 20.23 9.25
CA TRP A 115 12.44 20.95 10.36
C TRP A 115 11.39 21.99 9.91
N ALA A 116 11.66 22.70 8.83
CA ALA A 116 10.71 23.62 8.22
C ALA A 116 9.46 22.89 7.71
N SER A 117 9.65 21.75 7.02
CA SER A 117 8.57 20.90 6.52
C SER A 117 7.70 20.37 7.66
N PHE A 118 8.29 19.95 8.80
CA PHE A 118 7.55 19.47 9.96
C PHE A 118 6.68 20.56 10.57
N ARG A 119 7.20 21.77 10.69
CA ARG A 119 6.41 22.92 11.18
C ARG A 119 5.25 23.25 10.24
N GLN A 120 5.50 23.24 8.94
CA GLN A 120 4.45 23.45 7.94
C GLN A 120 3.37 22.36 8.02
N TRP A 121 3.77 21.10 8.19
CA TRP A 121 2.80 20.00 8.26
C TRP A 121 1.96 20.04 9.56
N THR A 122 2.44 20.64 10.66
CA THR A 122 1.63 20.83 11.87
C THR A 122 0.42 21.73 11.63
N ASP A 123 0.46 22.61 10.63
CA ASP A 123 -0.72 23.42 10.27
C ASP A 123 -1.80 22.56 9.63
N VAL A 124 -1.40 21.59 8.77
CA VAL A 124 -2.32 20.59 8.21
C VAL A 124 -2.90 19.73 9.34
N ALA A 125 -2.07 19.23 10.24
CA ALA A 125 -2.50 18.42 11.38
C ALA A 125 -3.50 19.18 12.25
N ARG A 126 -3.22 20.44 12.58
CA ARG A 126 -4.09 21.30 13.39
C ARG A 126 -5.43 21.56 12.71
N ALA A 127 -5.41 21.80 11.39
CA ALA A 127 -6.65 22.04 10.63
C ALA A 127 -7.61 20.84 10.67
N HIS A 128 -7.08 19.63 10.85
CA HIS A 128 -7.86 18.40 10.98
C HIS A 128 -8.05 17.90 12.41
N GLY A 129 -7.49 18.59 13.41
CA GLY A 129 -7.60 18.19 14.81
C GLY A 129 -6.77 16.96 15.18
N LEU A 130 -5.68 16.71 14.47
CA LEU A 130 -4.74 15.64 14.82
C LEU A 130 -3.91 16.00 16.06
N ASP A 131 -3.55 15.01 16.85
CA ASP A 131 -2.69 15.11 18.05
C ASP A 131 -1.20 15.27 17.73
N THR A 132 -0.89 15.70 16.52
CA THR A 132 0.49 15.89 16.05
C THR A 132 1.11 17.13 16.66
N ARG A 133 2.33 16.99 17.13
CA ARG A 133 3.13 18.10 17.69
C ARG A 133 4.60 18.00 17.28
N THR A 134 5.28 19.12 17.26
CA THR A 134 6.73 19.14 17.18
C THR A 134 7.33 18.84 18.54
N LEU A 135 8.48 18.15 18.55
CA LEU A 135 9.27 17.85 19.74
C LEU A 135 10.61 18.56 19.67
N ALA A 136 11.01 19.17 20.77
CA ALA A 136 12.40 19.60 20.95
C ALA A 136 13.31 18.38 21.15
N ARG A 137 14.61 18.56 20.96
CA ARG A 137 15.59 17.44 21.10
C ARG A 137 15.45 16.71 22.44
N ALA A 138 15.31 17.43 23.53
CA ALA A 138 15.18 16.82 24.86
C ALA A 138 13.90 15.98 25.04
N GLU A 139 12.82 16.34 24.31
CA GLU A 139 11.56 15.58 24.37
C GLU A 139 11.65 14.28 23.56
N ILE A 140 12.49 14.24 22.51
CA ILE A 140 12.71 13.02 21.70
C ILE A 140 13.25 11.89 22.58
N ASP A 141 14.10 12.18 23.56
CA ASP A 141 14.70 11.18 24.43
C ASP A 141 13.68 10.43 25.29
N ALA A 142 12.49 11.01 25.52
CA ALA A 142 11.37 10.32 26.16
C ALA A 142 10.70 9.26 25.26
N HIS A 143 10.85 9.36 23.94
CA HIS A 143 10.26 8.45 22.95
C HIS A 143 11.27 7.46 22.37
N VAL A 144 12.56 7.80 22.40
CA VAL A 144 13.61 7.03 21.74
C VAL A 144 14.83 6.91 22.66
N SER A 145 15.14 5.69 23.08
CA SER A 145 16.29 5.42 23.93
C SER A 145 17.59 5.28 23.14
N GLY A 146 18.64 5.96 23.59
CA GLY A 146 19.99 5.78 23.04
C GLY A 146 20.21 6.36 21.65
N LEU A 147 19.43 7.37 21.25
CA LEU A 147 19.63 8.12 20.03
C LEU A 147 20.91 8.96 20.11
N ALA A 148 21.97 8.50 19.44
CA ALA A 148 23.26 9.21 19.40
C ALA A 148 23.38 10.24 18.28
N ALA A 149 22.61 10.06 17.21
CA ALA A 149 22.63 10.98 16.08
C ALA A 149 21.98 12.34 16.46
N PRO A 150 22.51 13.45 15.94
CA PRO A 150 21.91 14.76 16.17
C PRO A 150 20.56 14.87 15.48
N ALA A 151 19.60 15.50 16.12
CA ALA A 151 18.30 15.85 15.54
C ALA A 151 17.96 17.28 15.97
N LEU A 152 17.53 18.11 15.02
CA LEU A 152 17.10 19.49 15.30
C LEU A 152 15.77 19.52 16.08
N GLY A 153 14.97 18.47 15.88
CA GLY A 153 13.70 18.29 16.53
C GLY A 153 12.97 17.08 15.93
N GLY A 154 11.74 16.88 16.31
CA GLY A 154 10.91 15.80 15.80
C GLY A 154 9.48 16.25 15.50
N LEU A 155 8.80 15.50 14.65
CA LEU A 155 7.35 15.56 14.46
C LEU A 155 6.75 14.28 15.02
N TYR A 156 5.79 14.38 15.93
CA TYR A 156 5.23 13.23 16.63
C TYR A 156 3.70 13.25 16.60
N THR A 157 3.11 12.12 16.23
CA THR A 157 1.67 11.87 16.29
C THR A 157 1.43 10.65 17.18
N ALA A 158 0.85 10.87 18.35
CA ALA A 158 0.67 9.83 19.36
C ALA A 158 -0.38 8.78 18.97
N SER A 159 -1.42 9.19 18.23
CA SER A 159 -2.48 8.31 17.75
C SER A 159 -2.05 7.36 16.63
N ASP A 160 -0.89 7.56 16.02
CA ASP A 160 -0.32 6.64 15.02
C ASP A 160 0.21 5.35 15.66
N GLY A 161 0.46 4.34 14.84
CA GLY A 161 0.92 3.05 15.33
C GLY A 161 1.59 2.17 14.29
N GLN A 162 1.59 0.88 14.57
CA GLN A 162 2.21 -0.14 13.74
C GLN A 162 1.45 -1.45 13.80
N ALA A 163 1.52 -2.23 12.72
CA ALA A 163 0.99 -3.59 12.68
C ALA A 163 1.85 -4.48 11.76
N GLU A 164 1.64 -5.80 11.80
CA GLU A 164 2.37 -6.74 10.95
C GLU A 164 1.66 -6.95 9.60
N PRO A 165 2.19 -6.42 8.49
CA PRO A 165 1.54 -6.50 7.18
C PRO A 165 1.22 -7.92 6.73
N ARG A 166 2.06 -8.87 7.11
CA ARG A 166 1.88 -10.28 6.76
C ARG A 166 0.67 -10.93 7.41
N ARG A 167 0.12 -10.33 8.48
CA ARG A 167 -1.04 -10.87 9.22
C ARG A 167 -2.35 -10.22 8.79
N VAL A 168 -2.34 -8.93 8.50
CA VAL A 168 -3.55 -8.13 8.34
C VAL A 168 -4.40 -8.57 7.14
N ALA A 169 -3.82 -8.63 5.94
CA ALA A 169 -4.59 -9.00 4.75
C ALA A 169 -5.07 -10.46 4.81
N ALA A 170 -4.29 -11.36 5.41
CA ALA A 170 -4.68 -12.75 5.62
C ALA A 170 -5.84 -12.87 6.64
N ALA A 171 -5.83 -12.06 7.70
CA ALA A 171 -6.92 -12.02 8.68
C ALA A 171 -8.23 -11.53 8.05
N PHE A 172 -8.17 -10.47 7.25
CA PHE A 172 -9.33 -10.03 6.48
C PHE A 172 -9.87 -11.12 5.54
N ALA A 173 -8.98 -11.81 4.80
CA ALA A 173 -9.38 -12.88 3.91
C ALA A 173 -10.06 -14.04 4.66
N ALA A 174 -9.49 -14.46 5.81
CA ALA A 174 -10.06 -15.53 6.63
C ALA A 174 -11.47 -15.16 7.10
N ARG A 175 -11.66 -13.95 7.63
CA ARG A 175 -12.97 -13.46 8.08
C ARG A 175 -13.94 -13.23 6.92
N ALA A 176 -13.46 -12.80 5.76
CA ALA A 176 -14.28 -12.68 4.55
C ALA A 176 -14.82 -14.04 4.09
N ILE A 177 -13.97 -15.09 4.13
CA ILE A 177 -14.39 -16.46 3.80
C ILE A 177 -15.45 -16.96 4.79
N GLU A 178 -15.28 -16.72 6.09
CA GLU A 178 -16.27 -17.04 7.11
C GLU A 178 -17.59 -16.30 6.91
N ALA A 179 -17.53 -15.07 6.38
CA ALA A 179 -18.69 -14.25 6.03
C ALA A 179 -19.28 -14.57 4.64
N GLY A 180 -18.82 -15.63 3.97
CA GLY A 180 -19.39 -16.12 2.71
C GLY A 180 -18.69 -15.67 1.44
N ALA A 181 -17.60 -14.91 1.50
CA ALA A 181 -16.84 -14.56 0.31
C ALA A 181 -16.09 -15.77 -0.26
N ARG A 182 -16.05 -15.88 -1.59
CA ARG A 182 -15.34 -16.94 -2.31
C ARG A 182 -14.04 -16.40 -2.93
N PHE A 183 -12.93 -17.09 -2.72
CA PHE A 183 -11.63 -16.70 -3.20
C PHE A 183 -11.07 -17.69 -4.23
N PHE A 184 -10.58 -17.17 -5.36
CA PHE A 184 -10.03 -17.92 -6.48
C PHE A 184 -8.58 -17.48 -6.72
N GLU A 185 -7.65 -18.18 -6.10
CA GLU A 185 -6.21 -17.99 -6.30
C GLU A 185 -5.74 -18.61 -7.63
N GLY A 186 -4.68 -18.03 -8.22
CA GLY A 186 -4.17 -18.49 -9.51
C GLY A 186 -5.15 -18.32 -10.68
N CYS A 187 -6.17 -17.49 -10.50
CA CYS A 187 -7.21 -17.20 -11.48
C CYS A 187 -7.40 -15.68 -11.59
N GLY A 188 -6.65 -15.03 -12.47
CA GLY A 188 -6.70 -13.59 -12.63
C GLY A 188 -7.86 -13.12 -13.50
N VAL A 189 -8.34 -11.90 -13.24
CA VAL A 189 -9.23 -11.16 -14.13
C VAL A 189 -8.42 -10.60 -15.29
N THR A 190 -8.80 -10.93 -16.52
CA THR A 190 -8.14 -10.48 -17.75
C THR A 190 -8.82 -9.28 -18.40
N ALA A 191 -10.12 -9.11 -18.17
CA ALA A 191 -10.89 -7.96 -18.65
C ALA A 191 -12.12 -7.70 -17.77
N ILE A 192 -12.55 -6.46 -17.72
CA ILE A 192 -13.85 -6.05 -17.20
C ILE A 192 -14.82 -6.06 -18.39
N ASP A 193 -15.90 -6.83 -18.30
CA ASP A 193 -16.94 -6.91 -19.32
C ASP A 193 -17.96 -5.80 -19.11
N THR A 194 -18.34 -5.12 -20.19
CA THR A 194 -19.28 -4.00 -20.15
C THR A 194 -20.33 -4.11 -21.24
N SER A 195 -21.55 -3.71 -20.93
CA SER A 195 -22.67 -3.66 -21.87
C SER A 195 -23.55 -2.46 -21.56
N GLY A 196 -23.95 -1.70 -22.59
CA GLY A 196 -24.86 -0.55 -22.41
C GLY A 196 -24.32 0.57 -21.50
N GLY A 197 -23.00 0.71 -21.38
CA GLY A 197 -22.36 1.72 -20.51
C GLY A 197 -22.25 1.33 -19.04
N ALA A 198 -22.59 0.08 -18.70
CA ALA A 198 -22.47 -0.48 -17.35
C ALA A 198 -21.61 -1.74 -17.35
N VAL A 199 -21.13 -2.13 -16.17
CA VAL A 199 -20.45 -3.40 -15.97
C VAL A 199 -21.45 -4.56 -16.18
N ALA A 200 -21.04 -5.58 -16.92
CA ALA A 200 -21.78 -6.84 -17.11
C ALA A 200 -21.11 -8.01 -16.36
N GLY A 201 -19.85 -7.86 -15.97
CA GLY A 201 -19.09 -8.88 -15.27
C GLY A 201 -17.58 -8.75 -15.52
N VAL A 202 -16.90 -9.87 -15.45
CA VAL A 202 -15.46 -9.96 -15.74
C VAL A 202 -15.15 -11.19 -16.59
N VAL A 203 -14.09 -11.11 -17.37
CA VAL A 203 -13.45 -12.26 -18.00
C VAL A 203 -12.28 -12.67 -17.12
N THR A 204 -12.27 -13.92 -16.70
CA THR A 204 -11.16 -14.53 -15.96
C THR A 204 -10.45 -15.58 -16.81
N GLU A 205 -9.34 -16.12 -16.32
CA GLU A 205 -8.64 -17.23 -16.99
C GLU A 205 -9.47 -18.52 -17.05
N ARG A 206 -10.48 -18.67 -16.19
CA ARG A 206 -11.33 -19.87 -16.11
C ARG A 206 -12.70 -19.69 -16.76
N GLY A 207 -13.01 -18.47 -17.24
CA GLY A 207 -14.29 -18.16 -17.88
C GLY A 207 -14.87 -16.82 -17.47
N VAL A 208 -16.07 -16.54 -17.93
CA VAL A 208 -16.81 -15.30 -17.65
C VAL A 208 -17.59 -15.45 -16.35
N VAL A 209 -17.55 -14.42 -15.52
CA VAL A 209 -18.37 -14.30 -14.31
C VAL A 209 -19.24 -13.06 -14.46
N LYS A 210 -20.55 -13.23 -14.48
CA LYS A 210 -21.52 -12.12 -14.54
C LYS A 210 -21.59 -11.41 -13.20
N ALA A 211 -21.59 -10.09 -13.22
CA ALA A 211 -21.77 -9.27 -12.02
C ALA A 211 -22.27 -7.87 -12.39
N ARG A 212 -23.08 -7.28 -11.52
CA ARG A 212 -23.52 -5.88 -11.68
C ARG A 212 -22.56 -4.89 -11.01
N ARG A 213 -21.67 -5.37 -10.16
CA ARG A 213 -20.66 -4.57 -9.45
C ARG A 213 -19.30 -5.24 -9.60
N VAL A 214 -18.30 -4.46 -9.96
CA VAL A 214 -16.90 -4.90 -10.04
C VAL A 214 -16.02 -3.93 -9.25
N ILE A 215 -15.18 -4.47 -8.38
CA ILE A 215 -14.15 -3.71 -7.66
C ILE A 215 -12.79 -4.05 -8.28
N CYS A 216 -12.13 -3.05 -8.88
CA CYS A 216 -10.77 -3.18 -9.38
C CYS A 216 -9.79 -2.81 -8.26
N ALA A 217 -9.22 -3.82 -7.60
CA ALA A 217 -8.21 -3.72 -6.55
C ALA A 217 -6.91 -4.50 -6.91
N ALA A 218 -6.56 -4.51 -8.22
CA ALA A 218 -5.50 -5.33 -8.81
C ALA A 218 -4.08 -4.75 -8.60
N GLY A 219 -3.92 -3.81 -7.65
CA GLY A 219 -2.63 -3.22 -7.26
C GLY A 219 -1.89 -2.61 -8.46
N ALA A 220 -0.58 -2.83 -8.56
CA ALA A 220 0.28 -2.23 -9.58
C ALA A 220 -0.09 -2.58 -11.04
N THR A 221 -1.03 -3.48 -11.26
CA THR A 221 -1.50 -3.87 -12.60
C THR A 221 -2.92 -3.40 -12.92
N SER A 222 -3.57 -2.66 -12.01
CA SER A 222 -4.94 -2.16 -12.19
C SER A 222 -5.13 -1.35 -13.47
N PHE A 223 -4.13 -0.54 -13.85
CA PHE A 223 -4.17 0.25 -15.07
C PHE A 223 -4.44 -0.58 -16.33
N ARG A 224 -4.00 -1.85 -16.36
CA ARG A 224 -4.19 -2.73 -17.52
C ARG A 224 -5.66 -3.14 -17.69
N LEU A 225 -6.35 -3.41 -16.59
CA LEU A 225 -7.80 -3.72 -16.61
C LEU A 225 -8.61 -2.46 -16.94
N LEU A 226 -8.22 -1.33 -16.36
CA LEU A 226 -8.91 -0.06 -16.51
C LEU A 226 -8.77 0.54 -17.91
N ASP A 227 -7.62 0.33 -18.59
CA ASP A 227 -7.45 0.70 -20.01
C ASP A 227 -8.52 0.05 -20.90
N GLY A 228 -8.89 -1.21 -20.62
CA GLY A 228 -9.91 -1.94 -21.37
C GLY A 228 -11.31 -1.32 -21.31
N VAL A 229 -11.59 -0.50 -20.31
CA VAL A 229 -12.85 0.23 -20.13
C VAL A 229 -12.68 1.74 -20.30
N GLY A 230 -11.57 2.18 -20.91
CA GLY A 230 -11.34 3.58 -21.26
C GLY A 230 -10.82 4.48 -20.12
N ILE A 231 -10.53 3.93 -18.96
CA ILE A 231 -9.97 4.67 -17.81
C ILE A 231 -8.46 4.58 -17.82
N ARG A 232 -7.80 5.68 -18.17
CA ARG A 232 -6.34 5.75 -18.29
C ARG A 232 -5.71 6.30 -17.02
N LEU A 233 -4.93 5.47 -16.33
CA LEU A 233 -4.16 5.88 -15.15
C LEU A 233 -2.67 5.99 -15.50
N PRO A 234 -2.00 7.07 -15.09
CA PRO A 234 -0.54 7.20 -15.19
C PRO A 234 0.17 6.43 -14.06
N GLN A 235 -0.28 5.20 -13.81
CA GLN A 235 0.23 4.35 -12.73
C GLN A 235 1.57 3.72 -13.13
N GLN A 236 2.55 3.80 -12.26
CA GLN A 236 3.88 3.23 -12.41
C GLN A 236 4.20 2.32 -11.22
N ALA A 237 5.22 1.49 -11.39
CA ALA A 237 5.70 0.66 -10.30
C ALA A 237 7.18 0.94 -10.04
N VAL A 238 7.53 1.12 -8.77
CA VAL A 238 8.90 1.23 -8.29
C VAL A 238 9.18 0.10 -7.31
N ARG A 239 10.45 -0.22 -7.10
CA ARG A 239 10.85 -1.31 -6.21
C ARG A 239 11.41 -0.77 -4.90
N GLY A 240 10.77 -1.12 -3.79
CA GLY A 240 11.23 -0.85 -2.44
C GLY A 240 11.91 -2.07 -1.84
N THR A 241 13.03 -1.88 -1.15
CA THR A 241 13.74 -2.92 -0.40
C THR A 241 13.49 -2.72 1.10
N CYS A 242 13.13 -3.78 1.77
CA CYS A 242 12.91 -3.82 3.21
C CYS A 242 13.73 -4.95 3.84
N MET A 243 14.11 -4.79 5.08
CA MET A 243 14.98 -5.73 5.81
C MET A 243 14.47 -5.98 7.22
N ARG A 244 14.90 -7.08 7.80
CA ARG A 244 14.64 -7.40 9.20
C ARG A 244 15.93 -7.82 9.91
N THR A 245 16.13 -7.30 11.11
CA THR A 245 17.24 -7.67 11.97
C THR A 245 16.93 -8.89 12.85
N ASN A 246 17.95 -9.44 13.50
CA ASN A 246 17.76 -10.26 14.69
C ASN A 246 17.03 -9.46 15.79
N PRO A 247 16.47 -10.11 16.84
CA PRO A 247 15.99 -9.42 18.03
C PRO A 247 17.08 -8.58 18.68
N LEU A 248 16.72 -7.37 19.12
CA LEU A 248 17.59 -6.31 19.65
C LEU A 248 16.94 -5.69 20.89
N PRO A 249 17.71 -5.00 21.75
CA PRO A 249 17.15 -4.21 22.83
C PRO A 249 16.11 -3.19 22.33
N ALA A 250 15.13 -2.90 23.17
CA ALA A 250 14.09 -1.95 22.84
C ALA A 250 14.66 -0.53 22.77
N VAL A 251 14.40 0.17 21.65
CA VAL A 251 14.80 1.57 21.46
C VAL A 251 13.60 2.49 21.37
N SER A 252 12.44 2.03 20.87
CA SER A 252 11.22 2.83 20.80
C SER A 252 9.98 1.96 20.64
N ALA A 253 8.86 2.43 21.19
CA ALA A 253 7.53 1.91 20.86
C ALA A 253 6.98 2.52 19.58
N SER A 254 7.45 3.71 19.22
CA SER A 254 7.04 4.43 18.01
C SER A 254 7.71 3.86 16.76
N THR A 255 7.05 4.03 15.64
CA THR A 255 7.73 3.96 14.35
C THR A 255 8.57 5.22 14.16
N ILE A 256 9.78 5.06 13.60
CA ILE A 256 10.73 6.18 13.45
C ILE A 256 11.07 6.35 11.97
N TRP A 257 11.11 7.62 11.53
CA TRP A 257 11.64 8.02 10.24
C TRP A 257 12.65 9.14 10.43
N GLY A 258 13.85 8.96 9.94
CA GLY A 258 14.92 9.95 10.03
C GLY A 258 16.30 9.32 9.79
N HIS A 259 17.31 10.13 9.59
CA HIS A 259 18.67 9.71 9.25
C HIS A 259 18.74 8.79 8.02
N GLY A 260 17.78 8.98 7.07
CA GLY A 260 17.63 8.14 5.90
C GLY A 260 17.23 6.70 6.22
N LEU A 261 16.51 6.47 7.31
CA LEU A 261 16.00 5.18 7.73
C LEU A 261 14.51 5.24 8.08
N GLY A 262 13.78 4.17 7.70
CA GLY A 262 12.50 3.84 8.28
C GLY A 262 12.68 2.68 9.27
N ILE A 263 12.25 2.83 10.51
CA ILE A 263 12.50 1.89 11.61
C ILE A 263 11.18 1.52 12.27
N ARG A 264 10.89 0.22 12.36
CA ARG A 264 9.78 -0.34 13.12
C ARG A 264 10.30 -1.47 13.99
N GLN A 265 10.30 -1.29 15.31
CA GLN A 265 10.64 -2.37 16.22
C GLN A 265 9.41 -3.22 16.55
N ARG A 266 9.51 -4.51 16.28
CA ARG A 266 8.45 -5.50 16.49
C ARG A 266 8.38 -5.93 17.96
N ALA A 267 7.28 -6.60 18.35
CA ALA A 267 7.08 -7.11 19.71
C ALA A 267 8.17 -8.10 20.15
N ASN A 268 8.76 -8.85 19.20
CA ASN A 268 9.85 -9.79 19.48
C ASN A 268 11.25 -9.15 19.50
N GLY A 269 11.33 -7.82 19.43
CA GLY A 269 12.60 -7.07 19.44
C GLY A 269 13.28 -6.94 18.07
N ALA A 270 12.87 -7.71 17.04
CA ALA A 270 13.43 -7.54 15.70
C ALA A 270 13.01 -6.18 15.11
N ILE A 271 13.87 -5.56 14.31
CA ILE A 271 13.60 -4.29 13.66
C ILE A 271 13.35 -4.53 12.16
N ASN A 272 12.17 -4.13 11.67
CA ASN A 272 11.97 -3.89 10.25
C ASN A 272 12.64 -2.57 9.91
N LEU A 273 13.52 -2.61 8.90
CA LEU A 273 14.41 -1.52 8.52
C LEU A 273 14.27 -1.27 7.02
N ALA A 274 14.18 -0.02 6.64
CA ALA A 274 14.23 0.42 5.25
C ALA A 274 15.27 1.52 5.08
N ASP A 275 15.96 1.52 3.94
CA ASP A 275 16.83 2.60 3.53
C ASP A 275 16.01 3.57 2.68
N ASP A 276 15.69 4.72 3.27
CA ASP A 276 14.80 5.73 2.71
C ASP A 276 15.43 6.54 1.56
N MET A 277 16.74 6.45 1.42
CA MET A 277 17.48 7.35 0.53
C MET A 277 17.30 7.05 -0.96
N GLN A 278 16.85 5.85 -1.34
CA GLN A 278 16.83 5.44 -2.74
C GLN A 278 15.67 4.50 -3.09
N VAL A 279 15.05 4.80 -4.22
CA VAL A 279 14.00 4.00 -4.83
C VAL A 279 14.53 3.41 -6.13
N ASP A 280 14.41 2.10 -6.30
CA ASP A 280 14.83 1.40 -7.51
C ASP A 280 13.71 1.44 -8.56
N VAL A 281 14.03 1.89 -9.77
CA VAL A 281 13.10 1.94 -10.91
C VAL A 281 13.57 0.95 -11.98
N ASP A 282 12.89 -0.18 -12.08
CA ASP A 282 13.14 -1.13 -13.17
C ASP A 282 12.42 -0.60 -14.43
N VAL A 283 13.18 -0.04 -15.37
CA VAL A 283 12.62 0.68 -16.52
C VAL A 283 11.80 -0.26 -17.42
N THR A 284 10.55 0.13 -17.70
CA THR A 284 9.65 -0.57 -18.62
C THR A 284 9.09 0.42 -19.65
N LEU A 285 8.48 -0.09 -20.73
CA LEU A 285 7.73 0.76 -21.67
C LEU A 285 6.53 1.46 -21.00
N GLY A 286 6.02 0.87 -19.91
CA GLY A 286 4.99 1.48 -19.08
C GLY A 286 5.37 2.86 -18.55
N HIS A 287 6.66 3.09 -18.26
CA HIS A 287 7.15 4.39 -17.77
C HIS A 287 7.02 5.53 -18.77
N LEU A 288 6.85 5.24 -20.07
CA LEU A 288 6.53 6.26 -21.06
C LEU A 288 5.09 6.79 -20.92
N ARG A 289 4.22 6.00 -20.27
CA ARG A 289 2.84 6.39 -20.00
C ARG A 289 2.81 7.45 -18.90
N GLY A 290 2.30 8.62 -19.22
CA GLY A 290 2.21 9.74 -18.27
C GLY A 290 3.57 10.30 -17.83
N LEU A 291 4.66 10.04 -18.56
CA LEU A 291 5.98 10.54 -18.24
C LEU A 291 5.99 12.05 -17.96
N SER A 292 5.25 12.84 -18.76
CA SER A 292 5.14 14.28 -18.57
C SER A 292 4.59 14.70 -17.22
N LEU A 293 3.74 13.86 -16.61
CA LEU A 293 3.17 14.11 -15.28
C LEU A 293 4.17 13.82 -14.15
N PHE A 294 5.09 12.88 -14.38
CA PHE A 294 6.14 12.51 -13.41
C PHE A 294 7.41 13.37 -13.51
N LEU A 295 7.66 14.00 -14.66
CA LEU A 295 8.91 14.76 -14.90
C LEU A 295 9.24 15.78 -13.81
N PRO A 296 8.30 16.59 -13.29
CA PRO A 296 8.62 17.55 -12.24
C PRO A 296 9.16 16.89 -10.97
N GLU A 297 8.55 15.80 -10.50
CA GLU A 297 8.99 15.06 -9.32
C GLU A 297 10.30 14.31 -9.56
N LEU A 298 10.45 13.70 -10.73
CA LEU A 298 11.70 13.04 -11.12
C LEU A 298 12.87 14.04 -11.14
N TRP A 299 12.64 15.25 -11.61
CA TRP A 299 13.66 16.27 -11.64
C TRP A 299 13.99 16.80 -10.23
N ALA A 300 12.96 17.09 -9.42
CA ALA A 300 13.12 17.62 -8.07
C ALA A 300 13.81 16.63 -7.13
N ARG A 301 13.58 15.32 -7.31
CA ARG A 301 14.07 14.25 -6.43
C ARG A 301 14.99 13.26 -7.12
N ARG A 302 15.67 13.67 -8.22
CA ARG A 302 16.50 12.80 -9.07
C ARG A 302 17.52 11.96 -8.28
N GLU A 303 17.99 12.46 -7.16
CA GLU A 303 18.96 11.78 -6.31
C GLU A 303 18.38 10.55 -5.59
N LYS A 304 17.05 10.50 -5.40
CA LYS A 304 16.36 9.37 -4.77
C LYS A 304 16.12 8.22 -5.74
N PHE A 305 16.15 8.44 -7.07
CA PHE A 305 15.81 7.40 -8.05
C PHE A 305 17.06 6.71 -8.59
N ARG A 306 17.01 5.38 -8.66
CA ARG A 306 18.02 4.54 -9.31
C ARG A 306 17.37 3.74 -10.44
N PHE A 307 17.72 4.08 -11.67
CA PHE A 307 17.16 3.45 -12.86
C PHE A 307 17.95 2.22 -13.24
N HIS A 308 17.25 1.10 -13.44
CA HIS A 308 17.82 -0.18 -13.83
C HIS A 308 17.30 -0.58 -15.20
N LEU A 309 18.22 -0.69 -16.16
CA LEU A 309 17.96 -1.25 -17.49
C LEU A 309 18.17 -2.76 -17.41
N ASN A 310 17.10 -3.49 -17.14
CA ASN A 310 17.11 -4.95 -17.04
C ASN A 310 16.04 -5.57 -17.96
N GLY A 311 15.82 -6.87 -17.88
CA GLY A 311 14.83 -7.56 -18.73
C GLY A 311 13.37 -7.14 -18.49
N ALA A 312 13.06 -6.17 -17.62
CA ALA A 312 11.69 -5.74 -17.31
C ALA A 312 10.98 -5.12 -18.53
N ALA A 313 11.69 -4.28 -19.31
CA ALA A 313 11.15 -3.68 -20.53
C ALA A 313 10.76 -4.73 -21.57
N TRP A 314 11.60 -5.75 -21.73
CA TRP A 314 11.34 -6.84 -22.68
C TRP A 314 10.16 -7.73 -22.24
N ARG A 315 10.05 -8.02 -20.95
CA ARG A 315 8.89 -8.75 -20.40
C ARG A 315 7.59 -7.97 -20.58
N ASP A 316 7.60 -6.67 -20.30
CA ASP A 316 6.43 -5.81 -20.50
C ASP A 316 6.02 -5.76 -21.97
N LEU A 317 6.98 -5.66 -22.89
CA LEU A 317 6.70 -5.67 -24.33
C LEU A 317 6.06 -6.99 -24.78
N LYS A 318 6.62 -8.14 -24.35
CA LYS A 318 6.06 -9.45 -24.66
C LYS A 318 4.64 -9.62 -24.12
N ALA A 319 4.39 -9.22 -22.87
CA ALA A 319 3.09 -9.32 -22.26
C ALA A 319 2.03 -8.49 -23.01
N ARG A 320 2.40 -7.29 -23.46
CA ARG A 320 1.53 -6.43 -24.27
C ARG A 320 1.23 -7.03 -25.66
N ALA A 321 2.25 -7.57 -26.31
CA ALA A 321 2.09 -8.15 -27.65
C ALA A 321 1.26 -9.44 -27.65
N ALA A 322 1.33 -10.22 -26.59
CA ALA A 322 0.59 -11.49 -26.49
C ALA A 322 -0.91 -11.28 -26.17
N GLY A 323 -1.28 -10.21 -25.47
CA GLY A 323 -2.68 -9.95 -25.06
C GLY A 323 -3.29 -11.05 -24.17
N GLY A 324 -4.60 -11.03 -23.98
CA GLY A 324 -5.32 -12.05 -23.20
C GLY A 324 -4.73 -12.27 -21.80
N ALA A 325 -4.47 -13.54 -21.42
CA ALA A 325 -3.92 -13.88 -20.10
C ALA A 325 -2.53 -13.29 -19.84
N ALA A 326 -1.78 -12.90 -20.87
CA ALA A 326 -0.48 -12.26 -20.73
C ALA A 326 -0.56 -10.87 -20.05
N VAL A 327 -1.74 -10.26 -19.99
CA VAL A 327 -1.98 -9.03 -19.21
C VAL A 327 -1.69 -9.21 -17.73
N LEU A 328 -1.73 -10.45 -17.24
CA LEU A 328 -1.48 -10.82 -15.86
C LEU A 328 0.01 -10.99 -15.52
N GLU A 329 0.89 -10.96 -16.53
CA GLU A 329 2.32 -11.16 -16.30
C GLU A 329 3.04 -9.86 -15.81
N PRO A 330 4.02 -10.00 -14.93
CA PRO A 330 4.37 -11.23 -14.23
C PRO A 330 3.27 -11.62 -13.21
N ARG A 331 2.94 -12.90 -13.15
CA ARG A 331 1.84 -13.41 -12.31
C ARG A 331 2.13 -13.25 -10.82
N ASP A 332 3.31 -13.70 -10.40
CA ASP A 332 3.79 -13.58 -9.03
C ASP A 332 5.15 -12.85 -9.04
N PRO A 333 5.16 -11.51 -9.22
CA PRO A 333 6.41 -10.78 -9.19
C PRO A 333 7.02 -10.89 -7.79
N ASN A 334 8.18 -11.52 -7.72
CA ASN A 334 9.00 -11.57 -6.53
C ASN A 334 10.29 -10.78 -6.79
N PRO A 335 10.22 -9.44 -6.76
CA PRO A 335 11.38 -8.61 -7.05
C PRO A 335 12.48 -8.90 -6.04
N GLN A 336 13.72 -8.96 -6.52
CA GLN A 336 14.86 -9.17 -5.64
C GLN A 336 15.21 -7.87 -4.91
N PRO A 337 15.52 -7.95 -3.61
CA PRO A 337 16.00 -6.79 -2.86
C PRO A 337 17.31 -6.31 -3.46
N ASN A 338 17.50 -5.00 -3.47
CA ASN A 338 18.77 -4.42 -3.89
C ASN A 338 19.84 -4.70 -2.82
N PRO A 339 20.91 -5.45 -3.14
CA PRO A 339 21.89 -5.88 -2.15
C PRO A 339 22.66 -4.73 -1.50
N ALA A 340 22.72 -3.55 -2.14
CA ALA A 340 23.39 -2.39 -1.60
C ALA A 340 22.66 -1.74 -0.42
N HIS A 341 21.36 -1.97 -0.25
CA HIS A 341 20.59 -1.34 0.83
C HIS A 341 20.91 -1.94 2.21
N ALA A 342 21.09 -3.26 2.30
CA ALA A 342 21.28 -3.92 3.58
C ALA A 342 22.53 -3.47 4.35
N PRO A 343 23.75 -3.45 3.77
CA PRO A 343 24.93 -2.97 4.48
C PRO A 343 24.84 -1.49 4.82
N ARG A 344 24.27 -0.66 3.94
CA ARG A 344 24.13 0.78 4.14
C ARG A 344 23.14 1.10 5.26
N ALA A 345 21.95 0.50 5.25
CA ALA A 345 20.96 0.68 6.31
C ALA A 345 21.46 0.18 7.66
N LEU A 346 22.17 -0.95 7.68
CA LEU A 346 22.75 -1.50 8.90
C LEU A 346 23.83 -0.59 9.50
N ALA A 347 24.68 -0.02 8.66
CA ALA A 347 25.70 0.93 9.11
C ALA A 347 25.07 2.19 9.72
N LYS A 348 24.04 2.75 9.05
CA LYS A 348 23.28 3.89 9.55
C LYS A 348 22.59 3.55 10.88
N LEU A 349 21.93 2.39 10.98
CA LEU A 349 21.24 1.97 12.22
C LEU A 349 22.21 1.94 13.42
N LYS A 350 23.41 1.37 13.24
CA LYS A 350 24.43 1.29 14.27
C LYS A 350 25.02 2.65 14.65
N ALA A 351 25.12 3.56 13.69
CA ALA A 351 25.57 4.93 13.94
C ALA A 351 24.50 5.74 14.70
N VAL A 352 23.23 5.58 14.33
CA VAL A 352 22.10 6.23 15.00
C VAL A 352 21.86 5.69 16.40
N PHE A 353 22.02 4.37 16.59
CA PHE A 353 21.82 3.66 17.84
C PHE A 353 23.05 2.78 18.18
N PRO A 354 24.09 3.30 18.82
CA PRO A 354 25.28 2.51 19.18
C PRO A 354 24.99 1.30 20.07
N ALA A 355 23.91 1.33 20.85
CA ALA A 355 23.45 0.19 21.64
C ALA A 355 23.03 -1.01 20.76
N LEU A 356 22.75 -0.79 19.48
CA LEU A 356 22.38 -1.82 18.49
C LEU A 356 23.59 -2.34 17.68
N ARG A 357 24.81 -2.22 18.19
CA ARG A 357 26.04 -2.68 17.49
C ARG A 357 25.99 -4.14 17.05
N ASP A 358 25.25 -4.99 17.77
CA ASP A 358 25.12 -6.43 17.48
C ASP A 358 24.02 -6.73 16.44
N ALA A 359 23.40 -5.68 15.86
CA ALA A 359 22.43 -5.83 14.79
C ALA A 359 23.04 -6.50 13.56
N ARG A 360 22.30 -7.45 13.01
CA ARG A 360 22.59 -8.11 11.73
C ARG A 360 21.29 -8.33 10.96
N ILE A 361 21.34 -8.22 9.64
CA ILE A 361 20.19 -8.50 8.80
C ILE A 361 19.99 -10.01 8.71
N VAL A 362 18.81 -10.48 9.07
CA VAL A 362 18.43 -11.90 9.01
C VAL A 362 17.50 -12.19 7.83
N GLU A 363 16.80 -11.17 7.34
CA GLU A 363 15.92 -11.29 6.18
C GLU A 363 15.94 -9.98 5.39
N ALA A 364 15.90 -10.09 4.06
CA ALA A 364 15.68 -8.97 3.17
C ALA A 364 14.67 -9.37 2.09
N TRP A 365 13.76 -8.46 1.75
CA TRP A 365 12.76 -8.66 0.69
C TRP A 365 12.55 -7.37 -0.08
N ALA A 366 11.95 -7.48 -1.25
CA ALA A 366 11.51 -6.32 -2.00
C ALA A 366 10.03 -6.45 -2.37
N GLY A 367 9.40 -5.32 -2.62
CA GLY A 367 8.05 -5.21 -3.11
C GLY A 367 7.95 -4.16 -4.21
N LEU A 368 6.97 -4.32 -5.08
CA LEU A 368 6.58 -3.26 -5.97
C LEU A 368 5.71 -2.26 -5.21
N ILE A 369 5.95 -0.99 -5.42
CA ILE A 369 5.12 0.10 -4.91
C ILE A 369 4.49 0.74 -6.14
N ASP A 370 3.17 0.75 -6.21
CA ASP A 370 2.44 1.44 -7.26
C ASP A 370 2.36 2.93 -6.94
N VAL A 371 2.81 3.76 -7.86
CA VAL A 371 2.89 5.21 -7.68
C VAL A 371 2.07 5.95 -8.72
N LEU A 372 1.49 7.06 -8.30
CA LEU A 372 0.79 8.04 -9.11
C LEU A 372 1.49 9.40 -9.02
N PRO A 373 1.38 10.26 -10.04
CA PRO A 373 2.17 11.50 -10.12
C PRO A 373 1.93 12.48 -8.97
N ASP A 374 0.73 12.47 -8.37
CA ASP A 374 0.34 13.34 -7.27
C ASP A 374 0.46 12.70 -5.88
N GLY A 375 0.97 11.47 -5.80
CA GLY A 375 1.23 10.78 -4.54
C GLY A 375 0.01 10.26 -3.79
N ILE A 376 -1.23 10.52 -4.27
CA ILE A 376 -2.46 10.04 -3.62
C ILE A 376 -3.15 8.92 -4.42
N PRO A 377 -3.88 8.00 -3.75
CA PRO A 377 -4.51 6.88 -4.44
C PRO A 377 -5.67 7.28 -5.36
N VAL A 378 -6.09 6.33 -6.18
CA VAL A 378 -7.41 6.36 -6.81
C VAL A 378 -8.34 5.48 -5.99
N ILE A 379 -9.38 6.10 -5.42
CA ILE A 379 -10.51 5.48 -4.75
C ILE A 379 -11.74 6.13 -5.36
N ASP A 380 -12.35 5.46 -6.34
CA ASP A 380 -13.32 6.08 -7.23
C ASP A 380 -14.42 5.10 -7.63
N ALA A 381 -15.59 5.64 -7.91
CA ALA A 381 -16.68 4.95 -8.58
C ALA A 381 -17.09 5.81 -9.79
N PRO A 382 -16.43 5.64 -10.94
CA PRO A 382 -16.67 6.48 -12.10
C PRO A 382 -18.09 6.31 -12.63
N ARG A 383 -18.65 7.38 -13.23
CA ARG A 383 -19.99 7.33 -13.80
C ARG A 383 -20.10 6.36 -14.98
N ALA A 384 -19.00 6.06 -15.64
CA ALA A 384 -18.95 5.13 -16.76
C ALA A 384 -17.62 4.35 -16.73
N PRO A 385 -17.66 3.00 -16.81
CA PRO A 385 -18.89 2.20 -16.80
C PRO A 385 -19.58 2.23 -15.41
N ASP A 386 -20.89 2.34 -15.37
CA ASP A 386 -21.65 2.20 -14.11
C ASP A 386 -21.41 0.83 -13.49
N GLY A 387 -21.33 0.76 -12.18
CA GLY A 387 -21.07 -0.48 -11.46
C GLY A 387 -19.60 -0.82 -11.26
N LEU A 388 -18.67 0.02 -11.71
CA LEU A 388 -17.25 -0.14 -11.43
C LEU A 388 -16.83 0.69 -10.21
N ALA A 389 -16.07 0.08 -9.29
CA ALA A 389 -15.28 0.80 -8.30
C ALA A 389 -13.78 0.50 -8.46
N ILE A 390 -12.95 1.44 -8.07
CA ILE A 390 -11.49 1.40 -8.23
C ILE A 390 -10.82 1.68 -6.90
N ALA A 391 -9.83 0.87 -6.53
CA ALA A 391 -8.97 1.11 -5.38
C ALA A 391 -7.53 0.73 -5.73
N THR A 392 -6.71 1.70 -6.14
CA THR A 392 -5.35 1.45 -6.64
C THR A 392 -4.44 2.67 -6.51
N GLY A 393 -3.15 2.51 -6.78
CA GLY A 393 -2.19 3.63 -6.81
C GLY A 393 -1.87 4.20 -5.42
N PHE A 394 -1.76 3.36 -4.42
CA PHE A 394 -1.63 3.80 -3.03
C PHE A 394 -0.25 4.36 -2.63
N CYS A 395 0.69 4.48 -3.54
CA CYS A 395 1.97 5.17 -3.35
C CYS A 395 2.76 4.73 -2.09
N GLY A 396 2.65 3.45 -1.68
CA GLY A 396 3.23 2.93 -0.45
C GLY A 396 2.40 3.16 0.83
N HIS A 397 1.24 3.81 0.73
CA HIS A 397 0.37 4.17 1.86
C HIS A 397 -0.75 3.16 2.14
N GLY A 398 -1.03 2.25 1.21
CA GLY A 398 -2.22 1.40 1.21
C GLY A 398 -2.37 0.49 2.42
N PHE A 399 -1.28 0.08 3.07
CA PHE A 399 -1.38 -0.80 4.22
C PHE A 399 -2.28 -0.23 5.32
N ALA A 400 -2.01 1.00 5.73
CA ALA A 400 -2.79 1.68 6.77
C ALA A 400 -4.23 2.00 6.34
N MET A 401 -4.44 2.24 5.04
CA MET A 401 -5.74 2.58 4.46
C MET A 401 -6.65 1.37 4.22
N GLY A 402 -6.11 0.15 4.24
CA GLY A 402 -6.86 -1.07 3.89
C GLY A 402 -8.21 -1.20 4.55
N PRO A 403 -8.31 -1.09 5.89
CA PRO A 403 -9.58 -1.22 6.59
C PRO A 403 -10.63 -0.20 6.14
N ILE A 404 -10.28 1.08 6.11
CA ILE A 404 -11.24 2.14 5.76
C ILE A 404 -11.64 2.10 4.29
N VAL A 405 -10.70 1.85 3.37
CA VAL A 405 -11.02 1.75 1.95
C VAL A 405 -11.91 0.54 1.68
N GLY A 406 -11.64 -0.61 2.32
CA GLY A 406 -12.51 -1.77 2.21
C GLY A 406 -13.94 -1.49 2.69
N SER A 407 -14.09 -0.79 3.82
CA SER A 407 -15.41 -0.37 4.34
C SER A 407 -16.14 0.56 3.38
N LEU A 408 -15.45 1.58 2.84
CA LEU A 408 -16.06 2.53 1.89
C LEU A 408 -16.46 1.88 0.56
N LEU A 409 -15.67 0.91 0.07
CA LEU A 409 -16.04 0.14 -1.12
C LEU A 409 -17.30 -0.68 -0.86
N ALA A 410 -17.42 -1.28 0.32
CA ALA A 410 -18.63 -2.03 0.70
C ALA A 410 -19.85 -1.11 0.87
N GLU A 411 -19.69 0.07 1.45
CA GLU A 411 -20.74 1.10 1.52
C GLU A 411 -21.23 1.48 0.12
N TRP A 412 -20.30 1.76 -0.79
CA TRP A 412 -20.64 2.14 -2.15
C TRP A 412 -21.39 1.03 -2.88
N VAL A 413 -20.99 -0.22 -2.72
CA VAL A 413 -21.69 -1.36 -3.33
C VAL A 413 -23.13 -1.46 -2.82
N ASP A 414 -23.30 -1.31 -1.51
CA ASP A 414 -24.58 -1.47 -0.80
C ASP A 414 -25.55 -0.30 -1.07
N THR A 415 -25.06 0.94 -0.97
CA THR A 415 -25.91 2.13 -0.96
C THR A 415 -25.73 3.04 -2.18
N GLY A 416 -24.71 2.83 -3.01
CA GLY A 416 -24.35 3.73 -4.12
C GLY A 416 -23.59 4.99 -3.67
N ALA A 417 -23.27 5.14 -2.40
CA ALA A 417 -22.59 6.30 -1.82
C ALA A 417 -21.54 5.89 -0.80
N THR A 418 -20.70 6.83 -0.39
CA THR A 418 -19.69 6.65 0.66
C THR A 418 -19.88 7.68 1.77
N SER A 419 -19.60 7.28 3.01
CA SER A 419 -19.69 8.16 4.20
C SER A 419 -18.61 9.26 4.23
N LEU A 420 -17.56 9.14 3.42
CA LEU A 420 -16.51 10.13 3.26
C LEU A 420 -16.51 10.72 1.85
N ASP A 421 -16.12 11.98 1.73
CA ASP A 421 -15.88 12.61 0.43
C ASP A 421 -14.62 12.05 -0.22
N LEU A 422 -14.78 11.38 -1.35
CA LEU A 422 -13.70 10.80 -2.16
C LEU A 422 -13.38 11.63 -3.39
N SER A 423 -13.88 12.86 -3.51
CA SER A 423 -13.72 13.71 -4.70
C SER A 423 -12.26 13.96 -5.09
N ALA A 424 -11.36 14.05 -4.11
CA ALA A 424 -9.92 14.21 -4.34
C ALA A 424 -9.26 12.96 -4.96
N PHE A 425 -9.88 11.79 -4.80
CA PHE A 425 -9.31 10.50 -5.19
C PHE A 425 -9.83 9.99 -6.55
N ARG A 426 -10.60 10.80 -7.29
CA ARG A 426 -11.16 10.43 -8.58
C ARG A 426 -10.08 10.13 -9.62
N ALA A 427 -10.30 9.10 -10.44
CA ALA A 427 -9.42 8.77 -11.58
C ALA A 427 -9.36 9.89 -12.61
N ALA A 428 -10.48 10.61 -12.83
CA ALA A 428 -10.60 11.66 -13.81
C ALA A 428 -9.65 12.85 -13.60
N ARG A 429 -9.10 13.05 -12.38
CA ARG A 429 -8.18 14.15 -12.06
C ARG A 429 -6.92 14.20 -12.95
N PHE A 430 -6.52 13.06 -13.51
CA PHE A 430 -5.37 12.98 -14.42
C PHE A 430 -5.66 13.45 -15.85
N VAL A 431 -6.93 13.65 -16.20
CA VAL A 431 -7.35 14.05 -17.54
C VAL A 431 -8.15 15.35 -17.56
N ASP A 432 -8.79 15.74 -16.45
CA ASP A 432 -9.59 16.95 -16.33
C ASP A 432 -8.81 18.19 -15.82
N GLY A 433 -7.51 18.02 -15.56
CA GLY A 433 -6.62 19.10 -15.11
C GLY A 433 -6.74 19.46 -13.63
N THR A 434 -7.47 18.67 -12.84
CA THR A 434 -7.63 18.91 -11.38
C THR A 434 -6.56 18.24 -10.52
N MET A 435 -5.63 17.50 -11.14
CA MET A 435 -4.48 16.91 -10.45
C MET A 435 -3.65 17.99 -9.74
N ARG A 436 -3.33 17.77 -8.48
CA ARG A 436 -2.44 18.65 -7.70
C ARG A 436 -1.05 18.02 -7.62
N ARG A 437 -0.02 18.86 -7.48
CA ARG A 437 1.33 18.35 -7.18
C ARG A 437 1.40 17.90 -5.74
N PRO A 438 2.19 16.85 -5.44
CA PRO A 438 2.40 16.43 -4.06
C PRO A 438 2.96 17.59 -3.23
N ALA A 439 2.40 17.76 -2.06
CA ALA A 439 2.88 18.71 -1.05
C ALA A 439 3.48 17.97 0.15
N SER A 440 3.36 16.63 0.20
CA SER A 440 3.81 15.84 1.33
C SER A 440 5.34 15.75 1.42
N MET A 441 5.80 15.41 2.61
CA MET A 441 7.22 15.26 2.96
C MET A 441 7.87 13.95 2.45
N LEU A 442 7.14 13.14 1.68
CA LEU A 442 7.62 11.82 1.23
C LEU A 442 8.29 11.86 -0.13
#